data_c29161873e8686bc8d32b63d6b11dba7
#
_entry.id   c29161873e8686bc8d32b63d6b11dba7
#
_cell.length_a   1.000
_cell.length_b   1.000
_cell.length_c   1.000
_cell.angle_alpha   90.00
_cell.angle_beta   90.00
_cell.angle_gamma   90.00
#
_symmetry.space_group_name_H-M   'P 1'
#
loop_
_entity.id
_entity.type
_entity.pdbx_description
1 polymer ?
#
loop_
_entity_poly.entity_id
_entity_poly.type
_entity_poly.pdbx_seq_one_letter_code
_entity_poly.pdbx_strand_id
1 'polypeptide(L)'
;MRAWRAYAWWLGLLALAPLALPLALYTRRTALRLPPAGGELCGVAGEHLPGPPLRLLVLGESTAVGVGVERLQDALVGQLAAALAQRSGRPVTWRVCGENGITAVQAQARLLPQALEQPVDLALLVFGVNDSTHLTSLARWQEALAGMATALQAHGAQVAFSSVPPLQHFSALPWLLRRLLGWRA
;
A
#
# COMPACT_ATOMS: atom_id res chain seq x y z
N MET A 1 2.82 -11.17 -16.48
CA MET A 1 1.97 -10.92 -17.70
C MET A 1 2.69 -11.43 -18.93
N ARG A 2 1.97 -12.10 -19.88
CA ARG A 2 2.59 -12.47 -21.17
C ARG A 2 2.94 -11.18 -21.92
N ALA A 3 4.13 -11.09 -22.51
CA ALA A 3 4.65 -9.88 -23.18
C ALA A 3 3.66 -9.23 -24.16
N TRP A 4 2.90 -10.03 -24.93
CA TRP A 4 1.91 -9.54 -25.88
C TRP A 4 0.78 -8.73 -25.22
N ARG A 5 0.37 -9.04 -23.96
CA ARG A 5 -0.66 -8.30 -23.23
C ARG A 5 -0.15 -6.91 -22.85
N ALA A 6 1.13 -6.78 -22.50
CA ALA A 6 1.75 -5.50 -22.22
C ALA A 6 1.79 -4.62 -23.49
N TYR A 7 2.18 -5.18 -24.63
CA TYR A 7 2.16 -4.45 -25.91
C TYR A 7 0.74 -4.03 -26.30
N ALA A 8 -0.25 -4.93 -26.20
CA ALA A 8 -1.64 -4.61 -26.49
C ALA A 8 -2.17 -3.49 -25.58
N TRP A 9 -1.79 -3.50 -24.30
CA TRP A 9 -2.15 -2.45 -23.36
C TRP A 9 -1.56 -1.09 -23.75
N TRP A 10 -0.27 -1.03 -24.10
CA TRP A 10 0.38 0.20 -24.54
C TRP A 10 -0.21 0.75 -25.84
N LEU A 11 -0.52 -0.11 -26.81
CA LEU A 11 -1.22 0.30 -28.05
C LEU A 11 -2.61 0.86 -27.77
N GLY A 12 -3.38 0.20 -26.90
CA GLY A 12 -4.69 0.69 -26.46
C GLY A 12 -4.60 2.03 -25.72
N LEU A 13 -3.61 2.18 -24.83
CA LEU A 13 -3.36 3.43 -24.12
C LEU A 13 -2.99 4.56 -25.11
N LEU A 14 -2.13 4.29 -26.07
CA LEU A 14 -1.71 5.27 -27.08
C LEU A 14 -2.91 5.71 -27.95
N ALA A 15 -3.72 4.76 -28.43
CA ALA A 15 -4.90 5.06 -29.22
C ALA A 15 -5.95 5.88 -28.44
N LEU A 16 -6.09 5.63 -27.14
CA LEU A 16 -7.04 6.33 -26.28
C LEU A 16 -6.45 7.54 -25.56
N ALA A 17 -5.16 7.83 -25.73
CA ALA A 17 -4.45 8.92 -25.05
C ALA A 17 -5.11 10.29 -25.23
N PRO A 18 -5.63 10.68 -26.41
CA PRO A 18 -6.32 11.96 -26.59
C PRO A 18 -7.53 12.15 -25.67
N LEU A 19 -8.20 11.06 -25.30
CA LEU A 19 -9.33 11.07 -24.35
C LEU A 19 -8.89 10.81 -22.93
N ALA A 20 -7.96 9.87 -22.72
CA ALA A 20 -7.53 9.45 -21.41
C ALA A 20 -6.70 10.52 -20.68
N LEU A 21 -5.84 11.26 -21.38
CA LEU A 21 -4.99 12.30 -20.77
C LEU A 21 -5.78 13.46 -20.19
N PRO A 22 -6.70 14.13 -20.94
CA PRO A 22 -7.52 15.19 -20.37
C PRO A 22 -8.36 14.69 -19.19
N LEU A 23 -8.92 13.48 -19.32
CA LEU A 23 -9.72 12.86 -18.27
C LEU A 23 -8.89 12.56 -17.02
N ALA A 24 -7.67 12.06 -17.16
CA ALA A 24 -6.76 11.83 -16.04
C ALA A 24 -6.36 13.14 -15.36
N LEU A 25 -6.06 14.19 -16.12
CA LEU A 25 -5.74 15.51 -15.59
C LEU A 25 -6.93 16.13 -14.87
N TYR A 26 -8.13 16.03 -15.43
CA TYR A 26 -9.36 16.47 -14.79
C TYR A 26 -9.58 15.71 -13.48
N THR A 27 -9.54 14.38 -13.50
CA THR A 27 -9.70 13.54 -12.29
C THR A 27 -8.67 13.89 -11.23
N ARG A 28 -7.40 14.07 -11.61
CA ARG A 28 -6.33 14.46 -10.65
C ARG A 28 -6.60 15.81 -9.98
N ARG A 29 -7.25 16.74 -10.67
CA ARG A 29 -7.58 18.07 -10.15
C ARG A 29 -8.85 18.08 -9.30
N THR A 30 -9.82 17.23 -9.63
CA THR A 30 -11.17 17.23 -9.04
C THR A 30 -11.39 16.09 -8.05
N ALA A 31 -10.50 15.08 -8.00
CA ALA A 31 -10.64 13.99 -7.06
C ALA A 31 -10.63 14.49 -5.62
N LEU A 32 -11.60 14.04 -4.84
CA LEU A 32 -11.68 14.30 -3.41
C LEU A 32 -10.42 13.70 -2.73
N ARG A 33 -9.66 14.56 -2.07
CA ARG A 33 -8.49 14.16 -1.30
C ARG A 33 -8.87 14.11 0.16
N LEU A 34 -9.08 12.91 0.67
CA LEU A 34 -9.29 12.69 2.08
C LEU A 34 -7.96 12.78 2.83
N PRO A 35 -7.96 13.32 4.06
CA PRO A 35 -6.76 13.33 4.89
C PRO A 35 -6.39 11.91 5.34
N PRO A 36 -5.13 11.66 5.72
CA PRO A 36 -4.76 10.46 6.45
C PRO A 36 -5.46 10.44 7.81
N ALA A 37 -5.56 9.25 8.41
CA ALA A 37 -6.11 9.11 9.74
C ALA A 37 -5.34 9.95 10.77
N GLY A 38 -6.06 10.50 11.72
CA GLY A 38 -5.46 11.17 12.87
C GLY A 38 -4.93 10.18 13.92
N GLY A 39 -4.21 10.71 14.92
CA GLY A 39 -3.66 9.95 16.03
C GLY A 39 -2.19 9.60 15.85
N GLU A 40 -1.69 8.77 16.76
CA GLU A 40 -0.29 8.31 16.74
C GLU A 40 -0.06 7.25 15.66
N LEU A 41 1.14 7.27 15.07
CA LEU A 41 1.54 6.27 14.05
C LEU A 41 1.91 4.92 14.65
N CYS A 42 1.64 4.71 15.94
CA CYS A 42 1.88 3.48 16.66
C CYS A 42 0.79 3.26 17.72
N GLY A 43 0.72 2.03 18.23
CA GLY A 43 -0.22 1.67 19.29
C GLY A 43 -0.09 0.21 19.69
N VAL A 44 -0.98 -0.21 20.58
CA VAL A 44 -1.02 -1.58 21.10
C VAL A 44 -2.43 -2.13 20.97
N ALA A 45 -2.56 -3.39 20.56
CA ALA A 45 -3.80 -4.14 20.60
C ALA A 45 -3.65 -5.34 21.55
N GLY A 46 -4.68 -5.64 22.33
CA GLY A 46 -4.65 -6.75 23.27
C GLY A 46 -3.69 -6.55 24.45
N GLU A 47 -3.58 -5.34 24.97
CA GLU A 47 -2.68 -4.97 26.08
C GLU A 47 -2.83 -5.83 27.33
N HIS A 48 -4.05 -6.36 27.56
CA HIS A 48 -4.38 -7.25 28.68
C HIS A 48 -3.94 -8.70 28.47
N LEU A 49 -3.47 -9.07 27.29
CA LEU A 49 -3.05 -10.43 26.97
C LEU A 49 -1.64 -10.72 27.52
N PRO A 50 -1.35 -11.98 27.89
CA PRO A 50 -0.06 -12.35 28.44
C PRO A 50 1.04 -12.46 27.37
N GLY A 51 2.30 -12.42 27.83
CA GLY A 51 3.49 -12.69 27.02
C GLY A 51 4.10 -11.47 26.35
N PRO A 52 5.23 -11.66 25.67
CA PRO A 52 5.92 -10.56 24.98
C PRO A 52 5.12 -10.12 23.75
N PRO A 53 5.05 -8.80 23.48
CA PRO A 53 4.29 -8.29 22.36
C PRO A 53 4.87 -8.73 21.01
N LEU A 54 3.99 -9.01 20.06
CA LEU A 54 4.33 -9.18 18.64
C LEU A 54 4.43 -7.79 17.98
N ARG A 55 5.54 -7.51 17.31
CA ARG A 55 5.82 -6.19 16.70
C ARG A 55 5.38 -6.18 15.23
N LEU A 56 4.29 -5.49 14.95
CA LEU A 56 3.72 -5.34 13.60
C LEU A 56 4.15 -4.01 12.98
N LEU A 57 4.67 -4.06 11.76
CA LEU A 57 4.88 -2.91 10.89
C LEU A 57 3.91 -2.98 9.71
N VAL A 58 3.21 -1.88 9.44
CA VAL A 58 2.54 -1.68 8.14
C VAL A 58 3.31 -0.61 7.37
N LEU A 59 3.91 -1.01 6.27
CA LEU A 59 4.69 -0.14 5.38
C LEU A 59 3.94 0.04 4.06
N GLY A 60 3.56 1.28 3.70
CA GLY A 60 2.74 1.42 2.51
C GLY A 60 2.26 2.80 2.13
N GLU A 61 1.30 2.80 1.24
CA GLU A 61 0.67 3.98 0.65
C GLU A 61 -0.58 4.42 1.46
N SER A 62 -1.52 5.10 0.84
CA SER A 62 -2.72 5.69 1.46
C SER A 62 -3.48 4.77 2.42
N THR A 63 -3.62 3.50 2.09
CA THR A 63 -4.31 2.51 2.94
C THR A 63 -3.53 2.24 4.24
N ALA A 64 -2.21 2.28 4.20
CA ALA A 64 -1.38 2.12 5.39
C ALA A 64 -1.56 3.27 6.38
N VAL A 65 -1.67 4.51 5.89
CA VAL A 65 -1.89 5.70 6.72
C VAL A 65 -3.36 6.02 6.96
N GLY A 66 -4.27 5.10 6.64
CA GLY A 66 -5.69 5.19 6.96
C GLY A 66 -6.41 6.36 6.28
N VAL A 67 -6.07 6.68 5.01
CA VAL A 67 -6.75 7.77 4.30
C VAL A 67 -8.25 7.52 4.25
N GLY A 68 -9.04 8.51 4.73
CA GLY A 68 -10.49 8.45 4.80
C GLY A 68 -11.04 7.74 6.03
N VAL A 69 -10.20 7.35 6.97
CA VAL A 69 -10.57 6.83 8.29
C VAL A 69 -10.23 7.89 9.34
N GLU A 70 -11.02 8.00 10.38
CA GLU A 70 -10.85 9.04 11.39
C GLU A 70 -9.60 8.81 12.26
N ARG A 71 -9.36 7.57 12.69
CA ARG A 71 -8.24 7.19 13.56
C ARG A 71 -7.53 5.94 13.03
N LEU A 72 -6.20 5.89 13.19
CA LEU A 72 -5.39 4.74 12.74
C LEU A 72 -5.76 3.41 13.40
N GLN A 73 -6.20 3.43 14.64
CA GLN A 73 -6.71 2.22 15.32
C GLN A 73 -7.94 1.61 14.64
N ASP A 74 -8.72 2.40 13.92
CA ASP A 74 -9.90 1.98 13.18
C ASP A 74 -9.58 1.62 11.72
N ALA A 75 -8.35 1.96 11.27
CA ALA A 75 -7.83 1.67 9.94
C ALA A 75 -7.25 0.25 9.84
N LEU A 76 -6.67 -0.08 8.68
CA LEU A 76 -6.09 -1.40 8.38
C LEU A 76 -5.14 -1.89 9.49
N VAL A 77 -4.23 -1.04 9.95
CA VAL A 77 -3.21 -1.43 10.93
C VAL A 77 -3.82 -1.83 12.27
N GLY A 78 -4.75 -1.02 12.80
CA GLY A 78 -5.39 -1.30 14.08
C GLY A 78 -6.26 -2.54 14.03
N GLN A 79 -7.04 -2.72 12.95
CA GLN A 79 -7.86 -3.91 12.75
C GLN A 79 -7.02 -5.18 12.58
N LEU A 80 -5.92 -5.09 11.84
CA LEU A 80 -4.98 -6.21 11.70
C LEU A 80 -4.32 -6.56 13.04
N ALA A 81 -3.88 -5.55 13.80
CA ALA A 81 -3.28 -5.75 15.12
C ALA A 81 -4.25 -6.41 16.09
N ALA A 82 -5.52 -5.96 16.11
CA ALA A 82 -6.56 -6.56 16.95
C ALA A 82 -6.83 -8.03 16.57
N ALA A 83 -6.95 -8.33 15.28
CA ALA A 83 -7.14 -9.69 14.79
C ALA A 83 -5.94 -10.60 15.11
N LEU A 84 -4.72 -10.10 14.97
CA LEU A 84 -3.50 -10.83 15.34
C LEU A 84 -3.44 -11.08 16.84
N ALA A 85 -3.77 -10.10 17.68
CA ALA A 85 -3.79 -10.25 19.14
C ALA A 85 -4.77 -11.34 19.57
N GLN A 86 -5.99 -11.31 19.03
CA GLN A 86 -7.01 -12.35 19.30
C GLN A 86 -6.54 -13.76 18.88
N ARG A 87 -5.91 -13.88 17.72
CA ARG A 87 -5.48 -15.19 17.19
C ARG A 87 -4.23 -15.74 17.87
N SER A 88 -3.29 -14.88 18.24
CA SER A 88 -2.02 -15.27 18.85
C SER A 88 -2.10 -15.41 20.38
N GLY A 89 -3.13 -14.84 21.02
CA GLY A 89 -3.25 -14.76 22.47
C GLY A 89 -2.16 -13.87 23.11
N ARG A 90 -1.56 -12.93 22.34
CA ARG A 90 -0.45 -12.06 22.77
C ARG A 90 -0.76 -10.60 22.44
N PRO A 91 -0.20 -9.64 23.19
CA PRO A 91 -0.25 -8.25 22.78
C PRO A 91 0.39 -8.03 21.41
N VAL A 92 -0.12 -7.10 20.62
CA VAL A 92 0.47 -6.68 19.35
C VAL A 92 0.78 -5.20 19.43
N THR A 93 2.05 -4.84 19.46
CA THR A 93 2.49 -3.47 19.21
C THR A 93 2.54 -3.23 17.71
N TRP A 94 1.91 -2.17 17.25
CA TRP A 94 1.88 -1.85 15.83
C TRP A 94 2.41 -0.47 15.55
N ARG A 95 3.00 -0.29 14.39
CA ARG A 95 3.39 1.02 13.86
C ARG A 95 3.17 1.10 12.36
N VAL A 96 2.96 2.31 11.88
CA VAL A 96 2.82 2.64 10.47
C VAL A 96 4.02 3.42 9.99
N CYS A 97 4.56 3.02 8.86
CA CYS A 97 5.50 3.80 8.08
C CYS A 97 4.89 3.96 6.67
N GLY A 98 4.33 5.11 6.38
CA GLY A 98 3.56 5.28 5.14
C GLY A 98 3.38 6.72 4.73
N GLU A 99 3.05 6.91 3.44
CA GLU A 99 2.80 8.22 2.85
C GLU A 99 1.73 8.12 1.76
N ASN A 100 0.76 9.03 1.81
CA ASN A 100 -0.29 9.07 0.79
C ASN A 100 0.29 9.45 -0.59
N GLY A 101 0.01 8.66 -1.62
CA GLY A 101 0.48 8.91 -2.98
C GLY A 101 1.86 8.32 -3.33
N ILE A 102 2.57 7.74 -2.37
CA ILE A 102 3.91 7.18 -2.58
C ILE A 102 3.85 5.90 -3.42
N THR A 103 4.84 5.69 -4.28
CA THR A 103 5.06 4.43 -5.01
C THR A 103 6.00 3.51 -4.25
N ALA A 104 6.03 2.22 -4.59
CA ALA A 104 6.94 1.24 -3.97
C ALA A 104 8.42 1.65 -4.11
N VAL A 105 8.81 2.17 -5.28
CA VAL A 105 10.18 2.65 -5.54
C VAL A 105 10.56 3.83 -4.63
N GLN A 106 9.64 4.77 -4.47
CA GLN A 106 9.86 5.91 -3.57
C GLN A 106 9.90 5.49 -2.11
N ALA A 107 9.03 4.57 -1.71
CA ALA A 107 8.98 4.05 -0.36
C ALA A 107 10.25 3.28 0.02
N GLN A 108 10.79 2.48 -0.88
CA GLN A 108 12.08 1.81 -0.68
C GLN A 108 13.20 2.81 -0.37
N ALA A 109 13.23 3.93 -1.07
CA ALA A 109 14.28 4.94 -0.86
C ALA A 109 14.05 5.79 0.40
N ARG A 110 12.81 6.12 0.74
CA ARG A 110 12.48 7.14 1.74
C ARG A 110 11.95 6.59 3.06
N LEU A 111 11.13 5.53 3.00
CA LEU A 111 10.46 4.97 4.18
C LEU A 111 11.16 3.74 4.75
N LEU A 112 11.81 2.94 3.90
CA LEU A 112 12.49 1.73 4.37
C LEU A 112 13.56 2.00 5.44
N PRO A 113 14.43 3.05 5.34
CA PRO A 113 15.37 3.35 6.41
C PRO A 113 14.69 3.55 7.78
N GLN A 114 13.60 4.32 7.82
CA GLN A 114 12.81 4.54 9.04
C GLN A 114 12.12 3.26 9.52
N ALA A 115 11.67 2.43 8.59
CA ALA A 115 11.05 1.14 8.89
C ALA A 115 12.03 0.18 9.59
N LEU A 116 13.32 0.30 9.34
CA LEU A 116 14.36 -0.55 9.91
C LEU A 116 14.95 -0.02 11.23
N GLU A 117 14.56 1.17 11.69
CA GLU A 117 15.08 1.75 12.96
C GLU A 117 14.67 0.95 14.20
N GLN A 118 13.57 0.23 14.13
CA GLN A 118 13.05 -0.55 15.26
C GLN A 118 12.84 -2.01 14.86
N PRO A 119 12.99 -2.95 15.79
CA PRO A 119 12.75 -4.36 15.54
C PRO A 119 11.31 -4.63 15.08
N VAL A 120 11.15 -5.56 14.14
CA VAL A 120 9.87 -5.97 13.54
C VAL A 120 9.79 -7.49 13.52
N ASP A 121 8.67 -8.07 13.95
CA ASP A 121 8.39 -9.50 13.83
C ASP A 121 7.57 -9.82 12.58
N LEU A 122 6.58 -8.95 12.29
CA LEU A 122 5.72 -9.04 11.11
C LEU A 122 5.70 -7.72 10.37
N ALA A 123 5.90 -7.73 9.06
CA ALA A 123 5.76 -6.57 8.20
C ALA A 123 4.72 -6.84 7.11
N LEU A 124 3.74 -5.95 6.96
CA LEU A 124 2.80 -5.94 5.84
C LEU A 124 3.17 -4.81 4.89
N LEU A 125 3.50 -5.16 3.64
CA LEU A 125 3.75 -4.21 2.56
C LEU A 125 2.46 -3.94 1.77
N VAL A 126 2.05 -2.66 1.69
CA VAL A 126 0.78 -2.23 1.08
C VAL A 126 1.07 -1.26 -0.05
N PHE A 127 1.30 -1.78 -1.27
CA PHE A 127 1.67 -1.01 -2.45
C PHE A 127 1.01 -1.54 -3.71
N GLY A 128 0.81 -0.64 -4.69
CA GLY A 128 0.45 -1.03 -6.06
C GLY A 128 -0.60 -0.14 -6.71
N VAL A 129 -1.47 0.54 -5.97
CA VAL A 129 -2.46 1.47 -6.54
C VAL A 129 -1.73 2.68 -7.13
N ASN A 130 -0.83 3.31 -6.36
CA ASN A 130 -0.04 4.43 -6.86
C ASN A 130 0.93 4.01 -7.96
N ASP A 131 1.57 2.85 -7.84
CA ASP A 131 2.42 2.30 -8.91
C ASP A 131 1.66 2.12 -10.22
N SER A 132 0.40 1.64 -10.14
CA SER A 132 -0.47 1.51 -11.31
C SER A 132 -0.81 2.85 -11.94
N THR A 133 -1.15 3.86 -11.13
CA THR A 133 -1.52 5.20 -11.61
C THR A 133 -0.33 6.03 -12.10
N HIS A 134 0.86 5.81 -11.53
CA HIS A 134 2.12 6.43 -11.94
C HIS A 134 2.82 5.68 -13.07
N LEU A 135 2.21 4.61 -13.57
CA LEU A 135 2.74 3.78 -14.65
C LEU A 135 4.14 3.18 -14.34
N THR A 136 4.43 2.92 -13.06
CA THR A 136 5.65 2.20 -12.66
C THR A 136 5.70 0.86 -13.41
N SER A 137 6.83 0.53 -14.03
CA SER A 137 6.93 -0.77 -14.71
C SER A 137 6.84 -1.93 -13.71
N LEU A 138 6.28 -3.06 -14.16
CA LEU A 138 6.14 -4.24 -13.31
C LEU A 138 7.49 -4.68 -12.72
N ALA A 139 8.55 -4.65 -13.53
CA ALA A 139 9.89 -5.02 -13.09
C ALA A 139 10.40 -4.12 -11.94
N ARG A 140 10.28 -2.79 -12.09
CA ARG A 140 10.69 -1.84 -11.04
C ARG A 140 9.85 -1.97 -9.77
N TRP A 141 8.54 -2.20 -9.91
CA TRP A 141 7.66 -2.43 -8.77
C TRP A 141 8.03 -3.71 -8.04
N GLN A 142 8.25 -4.83 -8.75
CA GLN A 142 8.68 -6.10 -8.17
C GLN A 142 10.06 -6.00 -7.51
N GLU A 143 11.01 -5.33 -8.15
CA GLU A 143 12.35 -5.08 -7.60
C GLU A 143 12.30 -4.30 -6.29
N ALA A 144 11.49 -3.23 -6.24
CA ALA A 144 11.31 -2.44 -5.03
C ALA A 144 10.68 -3.24 -3.89
N LEU A 145 9.63 -4.02 -4.18
CA LEU A 145 9.01 -4.89 -3.18
C LEU A 145 9.97 -5.97 -2.68
N ALA A 146 10.69 -6.61 -3.59
CA ALA A 146 11.67 -7.63 -3.22
C ALA A 146 12.81 -7.05 -2.38
N GLY A 147 13.30 -5.86 -2.72
CA GLY A 147 14.33 -5.16 -1.95
C GLY A 147 13.88 -4.81 -0.54
N MET A 148 12.66 -4.26 -0.39
CA MET A 148 12.07 -3.98 0.92
C MET A 148 11.88 -5.26 1.75
N ALA A 149 11.37 -6.32 1.12
CA ALA A 149 11.16 -7.60 1.80
C ALA A 149 12.48 -8.21 2.27
N THR A 150 13.51 -8.23 1.42
CA THR A 150 14.84 -8.74 1.76
C THR A 150 15.45 -7.98 2.94
N ALA A 151 15.36 -6.66 2.94
CA ALA A 151 15.88 -5.83 4.02
C ALA A 151 15.15 -6.10 5.35
N LEU A 152 13.82 -6.18 5.33
CA LEU A 152 13.01 -6.48 6.52
C LEU A 152 13.26 -7.89 7.03
N GLN A 153 13.40 -8.88 6.15
CA GLN A 153 13.74 -10.26 6.50
C GLN A 153 15.13 -10.37 7.13
N ALA A 154 16.11 -9.62 6.61
CA ALA A 154 17.45 -9.53 7.21
C ALA A 154 17.41 -8.94 8.63
N HIS A 155 16.40 -8.14 8.96
CA HIS A 155 16.12 -7.63 10.31
C HIS A 155 15.23 -8.55 11.17
N GLY A 156 14.97 -9.78 10.70
CA GLY A 156 14.23 -10.81 11.44
C GLY A 156 12.70 -10.78 11.22
N ALA A 157 12.17 -9.94 10.37
CA ALA A 157 10.74 -9.86 10.13
C ALA A 157 10.23 -10.96 9.18
N GLN A 158 9.05 -11.50 9.46
CA GLN A 158 8.24 -12.17 8.45
C GLN A 158 7.51 -11.12 7.61
N VAL A 159 7.57 -11.25 6.28
CA VAL A 159 7.00 -10.25 5.36
C VAL A 159 5.79 -10.81 4.61
N ALA A 160 4.71 -10.07 4.64
CA ALA A 160 3.51 -10.30 3.85
C ALA A 160 3.26 -9.14 2.90
N PHE A 161 2.54 -9.39 1.82
CA PHE A 161 2.14 -8.39 0.83
C PHE A 161 0.62 -8.33 0.76
N SER A 162 0.07 -7.11 0.70
CA SER A 162 -1.33 -6.96 0.32
C SER A 162 -1.49 -7.19 -1.18
N SER A 163 -2.62 -7.73 -1.59
CA SER A 163 -3.00 -7.71 -3.01
C SER A 163 -3.34 -6.30 -3.46
N VAL A 164 -3.05 -5.98 -4.72
CA VAL A 164 -3.56 -4.76 -5.34
C VAL A 164 -5.07 -4.91 -5.55
N PRO A 165 -5.89 -3.99 -5.06
CA PRO A 165 -7.33 -4.09 -5.27
C PRO A 165 -7.66 -3.95 -6.76
N PRO A 166 -8.74 -4.59 -7.24
CA PRO A 166 -9.12 -4.56 -8.65
C PRO A 166 -9.56 -3.15 -9.06
N LEU A 167 -8.67 -2.41 -9.73
CA LEU A 167 -8.85 -0.99 -10.08
C LEU A 167 -10.06 -0.72 -10.98
N GLN A 168 -10.56 -1.73 -11.70
CA GLN A 168 -11.80 -1.62 -12.49
C GLN A 168 -13.04 -1.34 -11.63
N HIS A 169 -13.00 -1.60 -10.32
CA HIS A 169 -14.08 -1.34 -9.39
C HIS A 169 -13.94 -0.03 -8.60
N PHE A 170 -12.86 0.73 -8.83
CA PHE A 170 -12.64 2.00 -8.15
C PHE A 170 -13.63 3.07 -8.63
N SER A 171 -14.64 3.35 -7.82
CA SER A 171 -15.68 4.35 -8.15
C SER A 171 -15.14 5.77 -8.30
N ALA A 172 -14.04 6.10 -7.63
CA ALA A 172 -13.39 7.41 -7.73
C ALA A 172 -12.72 7.67 -9.10
N LEU A 173 -12.55 6.66 -9.94
CA LEU A 173 -12.00 6.80 -11.27
C LEU A 173 -13.10 6.80 -12.33
N PRO A 174 -13.02 7.66 -13.36
CA PRO A 174 -13.89 7.60 -14.53
C PRO A 174 -13.82 6.24 -15.23
N TRP A 175 -14.91 5.83 -15.87
CA TRP A 175 -15.04 4.50 -16.49
C TRP A 175 -13.86 4.12 -17.40
N LEU A 176 -13.41 5.03 -18.27
CA LEU A 176 -12.30 4.76 -19.19
C LEU A 176 -10.99 4.47 -18.42
N LEU A 177 -10.68 5.29 -17.41
CA LEU A 177 -9.46 5.10 -16.60
C LEU A 177 -9.54 3.81 -15.79
N ARG A 178 -10.70 3.46 -15.24
CA ARG A 178 -10.90 2.19 -14.52
C ARG A 178 -10.60 0.98 -15.41
N ARG A 179 -11.07 1.01 -16.66
CA ARG A 179 -10.84 -0.09 -17.62
C ARG A 179 -9.36 -0.19 -18.01
N LEU A 180 -8.72 0.94 -18.32
CA LEU A 180 -7.31 0.95 -18.69
C LEU A 180 -6.41 0.50 -17.54
N LEU A 181 -6.61 1.02 -16.33
CA LEU A 181 -5.81 0.65 -15.17
C LEU A 181 -6.12 -0.77 -14.68
N GLY A 182 -7.39 -1.18 -14.68
CA GLY A 182 -7.78 -2.54 -14.30
C GLY A 182 -7.28 -3.61 -15.27
N TRP A 183 -7.08 -3.28 -16.55
CA TRP A 183 -6.45 -4.22 -17.50
C TRP A 183 -4.95 -4.37 -17.24
N ARG A 184 -4.31 -3.34 -16.67
CA ARG A 184 -2.90 -3.35 -16.33
C ARG A 184 -2.61 -4.09 -15.01
N ALA A 185 -3.43 -3.90 -13.97
CA ALA A 185 -3.29 -4.53 -12.65
C ALA A 185 -3.63 -6.01 -12.69
#